data_a75161f6dca4d622eb25483082fff595
#
_entry.id   a75161f6dca4d622eb25483082fff595
#
_cell.length_a   1.000
_cell.length_b   1.000
_cell.length_c   1.000
_cell.angle_alpha   90.00
_cell.angle_beta   90.00
_cell.angle_gamma   90.00
#
_symmetry.space_group_name_H-M   'P 1'
#
loop_
_entity.id
_entity.type
_entity.pdbx_description
1 polymer ?
#
loop_
_entity_poly.entity_id
_entity_poly.type
_entity_poly.pdbx_seq_one_letter_code
_entity_poly.pdbx_strand_id
1 'polypeptide(L)'
;MLGAQNGTATEQAAGVSAVAAPLGSRYRRREPERTLLHTTVRAHWKTFLAEVEERGEMSASLPRFVVGEFERYLACGILAHGFARVRCAACGDELLVAFSCKGRGFCPSCTSRRMHDTAAHLVDRVIPQVPVRQWVLSLPRWARFLLARDPRLITRTLDLALRAIFAQQRRRARRAGALAPRTGAVTFVQRFGGALNLNVHFHSPTACSCGRMVRCASSG
;
A
#
# COMPACT_ATOMS: atom_id res chain seq x y z
N MET A 1 36.16 39.43 1.96
CA MET A 1 36.88 38.17 1.69
C MET A 1 36.21 37.08 2.53
N LEU A 2 35.31 36.30 1.93
CA LEU A 2 34.69 35.14 2.54
C LEU A 2 34.81 34.00 1.54
N GLY A 3 35.64 33.02 1.88
CA GLY A 3 35.96 31.89 1.04
C GLY A 3 34.79 30.86 1.04
N ALA A 4 34.35 30.52 -0.16
CA ALA A 4 33.44 29.43 -0.38
C ALA A 4 34.24 28.11 -0.39
N GLN A 5 33.93 27.19 0.52
CA GLN A 5 34.45 25.83 0.49
C GLN A 5 33.45 24.94 -0.29
N ASN A 6 33.90 24.48 -1.47
CA ASN A 6 33.23 23.46 -2.25
C ASN A 6 33.45 22.11 -1.59
N GLY A 7 32.42 21.59 -0.92
CA GLY A 7 32.36 20.20 -0.48
C GLY A 7 31.83 19.30 -1.61
N THR A 8 32.71 18.51 -2.21
CA THR A 8 32.34 17.43 -3.14
C THR A 8 31.71 16.31 -2.35
N ALA A 9 30.37 16.21 -2.40
CA ALA A 9 29.64 15.06 -1.90
C ALA A 9 29.84 13.92 -2.89
N THR A 10 30.63 12.94 -2.51
CA THR A 10 30.72 11.63 -3.17
C THR A 10 29.40 10.89 -2.95
N GLU A 11 28.60 10.81 -3.98
CA GLU A 11 27.34 10.08 -4.02
C GLU A 11 27.67 8.57 -4.08
N GLN A 12 27.67 7.94 -2.92
CA GLN A 12 27.68 6.48 -2.83
C GLN A 12 26.31 5.97 -3.27
N ALA A 13 26.25 5.46 -4.49
CA ALA A 13 25.15 4.63 -4.93
C ALA A 13 25.10 3.40 -4.02
N ALA A 14 24.22 3.44 -3.02
CA ALA A 14 23.87 2.28 -2.23
C ALA A 14 23.17 1.29 -3.16
N GLY A 15 23.93 0.35 -3.68
CA GLY A 15 23.41 -0.85 -4.31
C GLY A 15 22.51 -1.54 -3.31
N VAL A 16 21.20 -1.59 -3.61
CA VAL A 16 20.26 -2.46 -2.90
C VAL A 16 20.66 -3.88 -3.25
N SER A 17 21.61 -4.41 -2.49
CA SER A 17 21.95 -5.83 -2.50
C SER A 17 20.68 -6.54 -2.05
N ALA A 18 20.05 -7.28 -2.96
CA ALA A 18 19.02 -8.23 -2.59
C ALA A 18 19.68 -9.21 -1.61
N VAL A 19 19.45 -9.00 -0.32
CA VAL A 19 19.86 -9.95 0.70
C VAL A 19 19.04 -11.18 0.43
N ALA A 20 19.67 -12.15 -0.25
CA ALA A 20 19.13 -13.50 -0.36
C ALA A 20 18.88 -13.98 1.07
N ALA A 21 17.63 -14.24 1.41
CA ALA A 21 17.29 -14.84 2.69
C ALA A 21 18.13 -16.11 2.85
N PRO A 22 18.78 -16.35 4.00
CA PRO A 22 19.60 -17.52 4.19
C PRO A 22 18.75 -18.76 3.89
N LEU A 23 19.21 -19.59 2.95
CA LEU A 23 18.71 -20.92 2.67
C LEU A 23 18.76 -21.71 3.97
N GLY A 24 17.64 -21.80 4.69
CA GLY A 24 17.59 -22.52 5.97
C GLY A 24 16.72 -21.95 7.05
N SER A 25 16.00 -20.84 6.85
CA SER A 25 15.02 -20.40 7.87
C SER A 25 13.86 -21.41 7.89
N ARG A 26 13.86 -22.30 8.89
CA ARG A 26 12.71 -23.17 9.15
C ARG A 26 11.45 -22.31 9.21
N TYR A 27 10.42 -22.68 8.43
CA TYR A 27 9.11 -22.03 8.53
C TYR A 27 8.66 -22.01 10.00
N ARG A 28 8.40 -20.80 10.49
CA ARG A 28 7.80 -20.59 11.80
C ARG A 28 6.37 -20.17 11.63
N ARG A 29 5.43 -20.96 12.14
CA ARG A 29 4.01 -20.59 12.15
C ARG A 29 3.83 -19.26 12.87
N ARG A 30 3.02 -18.40 12.32
CA ARG A 30 2.52 -17.22 13.04
C ARG A 30 1.57 -17.67 14.15
N GLU A 31 1.60 -16.95 15.24
CA GLU A 31 0.68 -17.13 16.38
C GLU A 31 -0.21 -15.89 16.52
N PRO A 32 -1.17 -15.67 15.60
CA PRO A 32 -2.03 -14.48 15.63
C PRO A 32 -2.83 -14.40 16.93
N GLU A 33 -3.18 -15.52 17.49
CA GLU A 33 -3.90 -15.67 18.76
C GLU A 33 -3.18 -15.01 19.94
N ARG A 34 -1.87 -14.79 19.86
CA ARG A 34 -1.05 -14.14 20.88
C ARG A 34 -0.87 -12.63 20.66
N THR A 35 -1.38 -12.10 19.56
CA THR A 35 -1.24 -10.66 19.27
C THR A 35 -2.30 -9.87 20.04
N LEU A 36 -1.93 -8.66 20.51
CA LEU A 36 -2.84 -7.77 21.21
C LEU A 36 -4.11 -7.50 20.39
N LEU A 37 -3.98 -7.24 19.09
CA LEU A 37 -5.12 -7.00 18.23
C LEU A 37 -6.10 -8.19 18.21
N HIS A 38 -5.58 -9.40 18.07
CA HIS A 38 -6.42 -10.60 18.03
C HIS A 38 -7.14 -10.84 19.37
N THR A 39 -6.41 -10.72 20.48
CA THR A 39 -6.99 -10.92 21.81
C THR A 39 -8.06 -9.88 22.13
N THR A 40 -7.83 -8.60 21.77
CA THR A 40 -8.79 -7.52 21.96
C THR A 40 -10.05 -7.76 21.11
N VAL A 41 -9.90 -8.04 19.83
CA VAL A 41 -11.06 -8.30 18.95
C VAL A 41 -11.84 -9.51 19.44
N ARG A 42 -11.17 -10.60 19.78
CA ARG A 42 -11.82 -11.81 20.29
C ARG A 42 -12.61 -11.56 21.59
N ALA A 43 -12.09 -10.73 22.48
CA ALA A 43 -12.73 -10.42 23.74
C ALA A 43 -13.98 -9.53 23.58
N HIS A 44 -13.95 -8.57 22.67
CA HIS A 44 -14.96 -7.51 22.60
C HIS A 44 -15.91 -7.62 21.39
N TRP A 45 -15.62 -8.47 20.41
CA TRP A 45 -16.38 -8.51 19.17
C TRP A 45 -17.87 -8.82 19.36
N LYS A 46 -18.19 -9.82 20.18
CA LYS A 46 -19.58 -10.20 20.43
C LYS A 46 -20.36 -9.13 21.22
N THR A 47 -19.71 -8.53 22.23
CA THR A 47 -20.28 -7.42 22.99
C THR A 47 -20.57 -6.22 22.11
N PHE A 48 -19.62 -5.87 21.25
CA PHE A 48 -19.79 -4.78 20.28
C PHE A 48 -20.96 -5.02 19.33
N LEU A 49 -21.15 -6.26 18.83
CA LEU A 49 -22.29 -6.59 17.97
C LEU A 49 -23.62 -6.42 18.72
N ALA A 50 -23.70 -6.92 19.96
CA ALA A 50 -24.90 -6.77 20.78
C ALA A 50 -25.22 -5.28 21.06
N GLU A 51 -24.21 -4.47 21.39
CA GLU A 51 -24.39 -3.03 21.62
C GLU A 51 -24.87 -2.28 20.36
N VAL A 52 -24.39 -2.67 19.18
CA VAL A 52 -24.84 -2.08 17.91
C VAL A 52 -26.29 -2.41 17.62
N GLU A 53 -26.72 -3.64 17.93
CA GLU A 53 -28.11 -4.07 17.78
C GLU A 53 -29.05 -3.35 18.76
N GLU A 54 -28.63 -3.17 20.03
CA GLU A 54 -29.42 -2.51 21.07
C GLU A 54 -29.59 -0.99 20.81
N ARG A 55 -28.56 -0.31 20.30
CA ARG A 55 -28.60 1.14 20.09
C ARG A 55 -29.58 1.61 19.04
N GLY A 56 -30.05 0.76 18.15
CA GLY A 56 -31.13 1.03 17.19
C GLY A 56 -31.03 2.30 16.33
N GLU A 57 -30.03 3.16 16.61
CA GLU A 57 -29.86 4.49 16.01
C GLU A 57 -29.37 4.46 14.56
N MET A 58 -28.84 3.36 14.12
CA MET A 58 -28.59 3.12 12.70
C MET A 58 -29.52 1.97 12.27
N SER A 59 -30.52 2.30 11.54
CA SER A 59 -31.54 1.43 10.91
C SER A 59 -30.95 0.26 10.08
N ALA A 60 -29.75 -0.18 10.37
CA ALA A 60 -29.09 -1.30 9.73
C ALA A 60 -28.11 -1.91 10.72
N SER A 61 -28.29 -3.18 11.03
CA SER A 61 -27.24 -4.08 11.49
C SER A 61 -25.96 -3.81 10.69
N LEU A 62 -24.79 -3.97 11.32
CA LEU A 62 -23.51 -3.84 10.60
C LEU A 62 -23.58 -4.58 9.25
N PRO A 63 -23.07 -3.99 8.17
CA PRO A 63 -23.07 -4.65 6.88
C PRO A 63 -22.44 -6.05 6.97
N ARG A 64 -23.07 -7.06 6.40
CA ARG A 64 -22.60 -8.45 6.46
C ARG A 64 -21.14 -8.64 6.07
N PHE A 65 -20.64 -7.80 5.15
CA PHE A 65 -19.25 -7.88 4.76
C PHE A 65 -18.30 -7.45 5.89
N VAL A 66 -18.70 -6.50 6.75
CA VAL A 66 -17.91 -6.07 7.91
C VAL A 66 -17.86 -7.21 8.93
N VAL A 67 -19.01 -7.77 9.28
CA VAL A 67 -19.09 -8.91 10.19
C VAL A 67 -18.20 -10.06 9.68
N GLY A 68 -18.36 -10.43 8.41
CA GLY A 68 -17.56 -11.48 7.81
C GLY A 68 -16.06 -11.19 7.73
N GLU A 69 -15.63 -9.92 7.66
CA GLU A 69 -14.19 -9.56 7.73
C GLU A 69 -13.60 -9.84 9.12
N PHE A 70 -14.31 -9.50 10.18
CA PHE A 70 -13.86 -9.75 11.55
C PHE A 70 -13.87 -11.25 11.88
N GLU A 71 -14.88 -11.99 11.49
CA GLU A 71 -14.95 -13.44 11.69
C GLU A 71 -13.82 -14.17 10.97
N ARG A 72 -13.59 -13.83 9.70
CA ARG A 72 -12.47 -14.38 8.95
C ARG A 72 -11.11 -14.00 9.55
N TYR A 73 -10.99 -12.78 10.09
CA TYR A 73 -9.77 -12.38 10.79
C TYR A 73 -9.51 -13.22 12.03
N LEU A 74 -10.52 -13.47 12.85
CA LEU A 74 -10.40 -14.28 14.07
C LEU A 74 -10.00 -15.73 13.79
N ALA A 75 -10.32 -16.25 12.61
CA ALA A 75 -9.91 -17.58 12.17
C ALA A 75 -8.55 -17.62 11.44
N CYS A 76 -8.01 -16.45 11.06
CA CYS A 76 -6.87 -16.34 10.17
C CYS A 76 -5.55 -16.80 10.77
N GLY A 77 -4.95 -17.85 10.21
CA GLY A 77 -3.64 -18.34 10.62
C GLY A 77 -3.67 -19.25 11.85
N ILE A 78 -4.84 -19.69 12.28
CA ILE A 78 -5.05 -20.58 13.41
C ILE A 78 -5.32 -22.00 12.88
N LEU A 79 -4.49 -22.96 13.29
CA LEU A 79 -4.58 -24.36 12.81
C LEU A 79 -5.93 -25.01 13.11
N ALA A 80 -6.57 -24.69 14.24
CA ALA A 80 -7.89 -25.22 14.61
C ALA A 80 -8.99 -24.84 13.61
N HIS A 81 -8.79 -23.78 12.81
CA HIS A 81 -9.74 -23.36 11.77
C HIS A 81 -9.39 -23.89 10.37
N GLY A 82 -8.41 -24.80 10.30
CA GLY A 82 -8.01 -25.47 9.08
C GLY A 82 -6.58 -25.13 8.62
N PHE A 83 -5.98 -26.10 7.97
CA PHE A 83 -4.60 -26.01 7.48
C PHE A 83 -4.37 -26.90 6.27
N ALA A 84 -3.31 -26.60 5.53
CA ALA A 84 -2.73 -27.48 4.53
C ALA A 84 -1.53 -28.21 5.14
N ARG A 85 -1.41 -29.52 4.89
CA ARG A 85 -0.24 -30.31 5.21
C ARG A 85 0.62 -30.42 3.96
N VAL A 86 1.83 -29.91 4.04
CA VAL A 86 2.80 -29.94 2.95
C VAL A 86 3.91 -30.91 3.34
N ARG A 87 4.20 -31.88 2.49
CA ARG A 87 5.26 -32.86 2.70
C ARG A 87 6.36 -32.68 1.65
N CYS A 88 7.60 -32.65 2.08
CA CYS A 88 8.74 -32.67 1.17
C CYS A 88 8.91 -34.06 0.57
N ALA A 89 8.96 -34.17 -0.76
CA ALA A 89 9.15 -35.46 -1.43
C ALA A 89 10.56 -36.03 -1.24
N ALA A 90 11.56 -35.17 -1.00
CA ALA A 90 12.96 -35.58 -0.91
C ALA A 90 13.34 -36.03 0.51
N CYS A 91 12.95 -35.32 1.56
CA CYS A 91 13.36 -35.60 2.95
C CYS A 91 12.21 -36.14 3.82
N GLY A 92 10.98 -36.13 3.34
CA GLY A 92 9.80 -36.57 4.11
C GLY A 92 9.32 -35.58 5.16
N ASP A 93 10.01 -34.46 5.37
CA ASP A 93 9.62 -33.43 6.33
C ASP A 93 8.22 -32.88 6.05
N GLU A 94 7.48 -32.65 7.10
CA GLU A 94 6.11 -32.15 7.03
C GLU A 94 5.95 -30.77 7.65
N LEU A 95 5.11 -29.98 7.01
CA LEU A 95 4.80 -28.62 7.41
C LEU A 95 3.31 -28.41 7.46
N LEU A 96 2.79 -27.90 8.58
CA LEU A 96 1.41 -27.46 8.71
C LEU A 96 1.30 -25.97 8.45
N VAL A 97 0.55 -25.61 7.41
CA VAL A 97 0.31 -24.22 7.01
C VAL A 97 -1.15 -23.88 7.28
N ALA A 98 -1.41 -23.09 8.32
CA ALA A 98 -2.76 -22.64 8.66
C ALA A 98 -3.35 -21.78 7.53
N PHE A 99 -4.65 -21.92 7.28
CA PHE A 99 -5.33 -21.14 6.26
C PHE A 99 -5.38 -19.66 6.62
N SER A 100 -5.25 -18.82 5.62
CA SER A 100 -5.32 -17.37 5.76
C SER A 100 -6.66 -16.85 5.26
N CYS A 101 -7.18 -15.78 5.87
CA CYS A 101 -8.46 -15.19 5.48
C CYS A 101 -8.44 -14.54 4.09
N LYS A 102 -7.26 -14.24 3.55
CA LYS A 102 -7.08 -13.49 2.29
C LYS A 102 -7.84 -12.14 2.25
N GLY A 103 -8.24 -11.65 3.43
CA GLY A 103 -8.96 -10.39 3.59
C GLY A 103 -8.18 -9.18 3.06
N ARG A 104 -8.91 -8.16 2.62
CA ARG A 104 -8.32 -6.97 2.00
C ARG A 104 -8.27 -5.76 2.93
N GLY A 105 -8.97 -5.81 4.06
CA GLY A 105 -9.16 -4.66 4.91
C GLY A 105 -8.47 -4.78 6.25
N PHE A 106 -8.97 -5.64 7.10
CA PHE A 106 -8.68 -5.61 8.53
C PHE A 106 -7.48 -6.47 8.95
N CYS A 107 -7.27 -7.65 8.35
CA CYS A 107 -6.22 -8.56 8.79
C CYS A 107 -4.82 -8.03 8.46
N PRO A 108 -3.96 -7.69 9.47
CA PRO A 108 -2.65 -7.09 9.22
C PRO A 108 -1.73 -8.01 8.40
N SER A 109 -1.79 -9.30 8.65
CA SER A 109 -0.92 -10.28 7.97
C SER A 109 -1.27 -10.47 6.51
N CYS A 110 -2.57 -10.58 6.19
CA CYS A 110 -3.01 -10.71 4.80
C CYS A 110 -2.81 -9.40 4.02
N THR A 111 -3.01 -8.27 4.69
CA THR A 111 -2.76 -6.94 4.12
C THR A 111 -1.28 -6.72 3.85
N SER A 112 -0.40 -7.00 4.82
CA SER A 112 1.07 -6.86 4.64
C SER A 112 1.58 -7.73 3.50
N ARG A 113 1.18 -9.01 3.45
CA ARG A 113 1.57 -9.90 2.35
C ARG A 113 1.15 -9.32 0.99
N ARG A 114 -0.09 -8.86 0.88
CA ARG A 114 -0.57 -8.24 -0.35
C ARG A 114 0.18 -6.97 -0.71
N MET A 115 0.52 -6.13 0.28
CA MET A 115 1.33 -4.93 0.05
C MET A 115 2.70 -5.28 -0.50
N HIS A 116 3.35 -6.33 0.03
CA HIS A 116 4.63 -6.82 -0.50
C HIS A 116 4.49 -7.34 -1.93
N ASP A 117 3.51 -8.18 -2.21
CA ASP A 117 3.26 -8.73 -3.55
C ASP A 117 2.97 -7.60 -4.56
N THR A 118 2.18 -6.60 -4.15
CA THR A 118 1.88 -5.43 -4.98
C THR A 118 3.12 -4.58 -5.21
N ALA A 119 3.92 -4.32 -4.18
CA ALA A 119 5.14 -3.53 -4.29
C ALA A 119 6.14 -4.22 -5.23
N ALA A 120 6.37 -5.53 -5.08
CA ALA A 120 7.22 -6.31 -5.97
C ALA A 120 6.71 -6.22 -7.43
N HIS A 121 5.43 -6.46 -7.65
CA HIS A 121 4.83 -6.35 -8.99
C HIS A 121 5.03 -4.96 -9.61
N LEU A 122 4.81 -3.89 -8.82
CA LEU A 122 5.00 -2.51 -9.30
C LEU A 122 6.45 -2.24 -9.68
N VAL A 123 7.40 -2.68 -8.85
CA VAL A 123 8.84 -2.47 -9.11
C VAL A 123 9.33 -3.30 -10.29
N ASP A 124 8.92 -4.57 -10.37
CA ASP A 124 9.45 -5.52 -11.35
C ASP A 124 8.80 -5.37 -12.72
N ARG A 125 7.53 -4.94 -12.78
CA ARG A 125 6.71 -5.04 -14.00
C ARG A 125 6.06 -3.75 -14.47
N VAL A 126 5.84 -2.77 -13.60
CA VAL A 126 5.01 -1.60 -13.91
C VAL A 126 5.83 -0.31 -13.96
N ILE A 127 6.67 -0.08 -12.94
CA ILE A 127 7.45 1.15 -12.84
C ILE A 127 8.74 0.97 -13.63
N PRO A 128 8.98 1.76 -14.69
CA PRO A 128 10.23 1.68 -15.44
C PRO A 128 11.42 2.11 -14.58
N GLN A 129 12.63 1.66 -14.94
CA GLN A 129 13.90 2.03 -14.29
C GLN A 129 14.30 3.47 -14.62
N VAL A 130 13.50 4.43 -14.18
CA VAL A 130 13.72 5.87 -14.36
C VAL A 130 13.43 6.60 -13.04
N PRO A 131 13.92 7.83 -12.87
CA PRO A 131 13.62 8.61 -11.67
C PRO A 131 12.11 8.75 -11.46
N VAL A 132 11.64 8.39 -10.27
CA VAL A 132 10.24 8.45 -9.86
C VAL A 132 10.08 9.63 -8.90
N ARG A 133 9.02 10.41 -9.08
CA ARG A 133 8.63 11.48 -8.16
C ARG A 133 7.26 11.18 -7.56
N GLN A 134 7.18 11.24 -6.24
CA GLN A 134 5.90 11.10 -5.55
C GLN A 134 5.22 12.46 -5.40
N TRP A 135 3.95 12.49 -5.77
CA TRP A 135 3.04 13.61 -5.53
C TRP A 135 2.02 13.22 -4.50
N VAL A 136 1.79 14.07 -3.52
CA VAL A 136 0.71 13.92 -2.55
C VAL A 136 -0.26 15.06 -2.75
N LEU A 137 -1.48 14.71 -3.19
CA LEU A 137 -2.55 15.67 -3.35
C LEU A 137 -3.50 15.58 -2.17
N SER A 138 -3.49 16.60 -1.33
CA SER A 138 -4.44 16.78 -0.23
C SER A 138 -5.42 17.88 -0.58
N LEU A 139 -6.67 17.73 -0.12
CA LEU A 139 -7.74 18.66 -0.42
C LEU A 139 -8.23 19.40 0.85
N PRO A 140 -8.83 20.58 0.73
CA PRO A 140 -9.45 21.27 1.85
C PRO A 140 -10.51 20.41 2.53
N ARG A 141 -10.76 20.64 3.82
CA ARG A 141 -11.68 19.80 4.63
C ARG A 141 -13.07 19.65 4.01
N TRP A 142 -13.65 20.73 3.51
CA TRP A 142 -14.97 20.70 2.87
C TRP A 142 -15.00 19.81 1.63
N ALA A 143 -13.95 19.85 0.80
CA ALA A 143 -13.85 19.01 -0.41
C ALA A 143 -13.70 17.52 -0.08
N ARG A 144 -13.01 17.17 1.01
CA ARG A 144 -12.83 15.77 1.44
C ARG A 144 -14.15 15.08 1.71
N PHE A 145 -15.10 15.81 2.34
CA PHE A 145 -16.44 15.27 2.61
C PHE A 145 -17.22 15.01 1.31
N LEU A 146 -17.15 15.91 0.36
CA LEU A 146 -17.80 15.72 -0.95
C LEU A 146 -17.22 14.53 -1.70
N LEU A 147 -15.89 14.40 -1.72
CA LEU A 147 -15.22 13.26 -2.37
C LEU A 147 -15.53 11.92 -1.68
N ALA A 148 -15.69 11.92 -0.37
CA ALA A 148 -16.04 10.71 0.36
C ALA A 148 -17.44 10.19 0.02
N ARG A 149 -18.37 11.10 -0.29
CA ARG A 149 -19.76 10.76 -0.65
C ARG A 149 -19.95 10.37 -2.09
N ASP A 150 -19.18 10.95 -3.00
CA ASP A 150 -19.31 10.68 -4.45
C ASP A 150 -17.99 10.17 -5.06
N PRO A 151 -17.89 8.87 -5.36
CA PRO A 151 -16.73 8.30 -6.01
C PRO A 151 -16.40 8.91 -7.38
N ARG A 152 -17.37 9.48 -8.09
CA ARG A 152 -17.15 10.13 -9.39
C ARG A 152 -16.31 11.39 -9.24
N LEU A 153 -16.49 12.11 -8.13
CA LEU A 153 -15.66 13.29 -7.82
C LEU A 153 -14.21 12.89 -7.54
N ILE A 154 -13.96 11.75 -6.90
CA ILE A 154 -12.61 11.21 -6.71
C ILE A 154 -11.93 11.01 -8.06
N THR A 155 -12.60 10.33 -8.98
CA THR A 155 -12.05 10.05 -10.32
C THR A 155 -11.77 11.33 -11.09
N ARG A 156 -12.72 12.28 -11.12
CA ARG A 156 -12.57 13.55 -11.83
C ARG A 156 -11.43 14.40 -11.26
N THR A 157 -11.34 14.49 -9.93
CA THR A 157 -10.27 15.24 -9.24
C THR A 157 -8.90 14.65 -9.55
N LEU A 158 -8.78 13.33 -9.49
CA LEU A 158 -7.55 12.64 -9.81
C LEU A 158 -7.14 12.85 -11.27
N ASP A 159 -8.07 12.72 -12.20
CA ASP A 159 -7.83 12.90 -13.62
C ASP A 159 -7.36 14.32 -13.94
N LEU A 160 -7.98 15.34 -13.34
CA LEU A 160 -7.55 16.73 -13.48
C LEU A 160 -6.13 16.94 -12.95
N ALA A 161 -5.83 16.42 -11.76
CA ALA A 161 -4.52 16.54 -11.15
C ALA A 161 -3.44 15.83 -11.97
N LEU A 162 -3.68 14.60 -12.42
CA LEU A 162 -2.73 13.85 -13.23
C LEU A 162 -2.49 14.52 -14.60
N ARG A 163 -3.50 15.07 -15.23
CA ARG A 163 -3.32 15.85 -16.46
C ARG A 163 -2.40 17.05 -16.25
N ALA A 164 -2.58 17.80 -15.18
CA ALA A 164 -1.73 18.95 -14.86
C ALA A 164 -0.28 18.52 -14.57
N ILE A 165 -0.09 17.48 -13.76
CA ILE A 165 1.24 16.92 -13.43
C ILE A 165 1.95 16.43 -14.71
N PHE A 166 1.26 15.64 -15.53
CA PHE A 166 1.82 15.11 -16.78
C PHE A 166 2.16 16.21 -17.80
N ALA A 167 1.31 17.23 -17.90
CA ALA A 167 1.60 18.39 -18.76
C ALA A 167 2.87 19.10 -18.32
N GLN A 168 3.03 19.31 -17.00
CA GLN A 168 4.25 19.93 -16.43
C GLN A 168 5.49 19.06 -16.65
N GLN A 169 5.41 17.74 -16.39
CA GLN A 169 6.53 16.81 -16.59
C GLN A 169 6.97 16.78 -18.06
N ARG A 170 6.01 16.63 -18.99
CA ARG A 170 6.32 16.65 -20.43
C ARG A 170 6.94 17.99 -20.87
N ARG A 171 6.45 19.11 -20.36
CA ARG A 171 7.01 20.44 -20.65
C ARG A 171 8.46 20.56 -20.17
N ARG A 172 8.75 20.10 -18.94
CA ARG A 172 10.12 20.08 -18.41
C ARG A 172 11.02 19.16 -19.23
N ALA A 173 10.56 17.96 -19.56
CA ALA A 173 11.33 17.01 -20.35
C ALA A 173 11.66 17.55 -21.76
N ARG A 174 10.70 18.19 -22.42
CA ARG A 174 10.95 18.84 -23.73
C ARG A 174 11.96 19.98 -23.64
N ARG A 175 11.90 20.80 -22.58
CA ARG A 175 12.90 21.86 -22.34
C ARG A 175 14.30 21.28 -22.10
N ALA A 176 14.39 20.06 -21.58
CA ALA A 176 15.64 19.31 -21.41
C ALA A 176 16.05 18.51 -22.65
N GLY A 177 15.40 18.75 -23.82
CA GLY A 177 15.78 18.12 -25.08
C GLY A 177 15.08 16.80 -25.41
N ALA A 178 14.10 16.37 -24.62
CA ALA A 178 13.36 15.13 -24.92
C ALA A 178 12.39 15.34 -26.09
N LEU A 179 12.48 14.53 -27.13
CA LEU A 179 11.63 14.63 -28.33
C LEU A 179 10.21 14.13 -28.06
N ALA A 180 10.06 12.98 -27.41
CA ALA A 180 8.76 12.32 -27.16
C ALA A 180 8.66 11.82 -25.69
N PRO A 181 8.55 12.73 -24.70
CA PRO A 181 8.46 12.32 -23.32
C PRO A 181 7.14 11.61 -23.02
N ARG A 182 7.23 10.41 -22.45
CA ARG A 182 6.07 9.64 -21.96
C ARG A 182 5.99 9.76 -20.44
N THR A 183 4.77 9.95 -19.93
CA THR A 183 4.51 10.05 -18.49
C THR A 183 3.54 8.97 -18.06
N GLY A 184 3.76 8.44 -16.87
CA GLY A 184 2.88 7.46 -16.25
C GLY A 184 2.79 7.69 -14.76
N ALA A 185 1.73 7.19 -14.14
CA ALA A 185 1.54 7.22 -12.69
C ALA A 185 0.85 5.95 -12.20
N VAL A 186 1.17 5.59 -10.96
CA VAL A 186 0.35 4.69 -10.15
C VAL A 186 -0.21 5.52 -9.01
N THR A 187 -1.53 5.48 -8.79
CA THR A 187 -2.14 6.30 -7.73
C THR A 187 -2.83 5.43 -6.70
N PHE A 188 -2.53 5.73 -5.44
CA PHE A 188 -3.20 5.15 -4.29
C PHE A 188 -4.13 6.20 -3.69
N VAL A 189 -5.43 5.88 -3.65
CA VAL A 189 -6.44 6.72 -3.00
C VAL A 189 -6.56 6.31 -1.55
N GLN A 190 -6.22 7.22 -0.64
CA GLN A 190 -6.41 7.02 0.79
C GLN A 190 -7.58 7.87 1.27
N ARG A 191 -8.48 7.26 2.04
CA ARG A 191 -9.70 7.92 2.52
C ARG A 191 -9.56 8.48 3.92
N PHE A 192 -8.61 7.95 4.71
CA PHE A 192 -8.43 8.31 6.11
C PHE A 192 -7.01 8.77 6.39
N GLY A 193 -6.86 9.67 7.34
CA GLY A 193 -5.57 10.03 7.93
C GLY A 193 -5.14 9.05 9.01
N GLY A 194 -3.95 9.27 9.58
CA GLY A 194 -3.38 8.40 10.62
C GLY A 194 -4.21 8.29 11.90
N ALA A 195 -5.03 9.30 12.20
CA ALA A 195 -5.98 9.31 13.33
C ALA A 195 -7.39 8.81 12.93
N LEU A 196 -7.52 8.08 11.83
CA LEU A 196 -8.78 7.59 11.25
C LEU A 196 -9.79 8.69 10.91
N ASN A 197 -9.38 9.95 10.94
CA ASN A 197 -10.19 11.07 10.50
C ASN A 197 -10.37 11.05 8.98
N LEU A 198 -11.53 11.50 8.49
CA LEU A 198 -11.80 11.59 7.07
C LEU A 198 -10.81 12.54 6.39
N ASN A 199 -9.98 12.00 5.54
CA ASN A 199 -8.93 12.71 4.82
C ASN A 199 -8.67 12.06 3.46
N VAL A 200 -9.57 12.32 2.50
CA VAL A 200 -9.38 11.82 1.14
C VAL A 200 -8.19 12.53 0.53
N HIS A 201 -7.17 11.76 0.18
CA HIS A 201 -5.94 12.22 -0.45
C HIS A 201 -5.35 11.17 -1.37
N PHE A 202 -4.45 11.59 -2.25
CA PHE A 202 -3.89 10.76 -3.30
C PHE A 202 -2.38 10.72 -3.17
N HIS A 203 -1.80 9.53 -3.21
CA HIS A 203 -0.37 9.30 -3.36
C HIS A 203 -0.10 8.82 -4.77
N SER A 204 0.61 9.62 -5.54
CA SER A 204 0.83 9.37 -6.97
C SER A 204 2.32 9.36 -7.29
N PRO A 205 3.02 8.22 -7.16
CA PRO A 205 4.31 8.03 -7.81
C PRO A 205 4.16 8.21 -9.31
N THR A 206 4.95 9.13 -9.86
CA THR A 206 4.95 9.44 -11.29
C THR A 206 6.33 9.24 -11.88
N ALA A 207 6.37 8.71 -13.09
CA ALA A 207 7.59 8.56 -13.87
C ALA A 207 7.47 9.35 -15.19
N CYS A 208 8.60 9.87 -15.67
CA CYS A 208 8.69 10.44 -17.00
C CYS A 208 9.87 9.81 -17.72
N SER A 209 9.62 9.05 -18.77
CA SER A 209 10.64 8.45 -19.61
C SER A 209 10.89 9.31 -20.83
N CYS A 210 12.15 9.62 -21.10
CA CYS A 210 12.61 10.25 -22.33
C CYS A 210 13.21 9.17 -23.22
N GLY A 211 12.66 8.95 -24.40
CA GLY A 211 13.28 8.06 -25.39
C GLY A 211 14.68 8.57 -25.76
N ARG A 212 15.72 7.81 -25.41
CA ARG A 212 17.16 8.06 -25.37
C ARG A 212 17.62 8.88 -24.17
N MET A 213 18.68 8.32 -23.53
CA MET A 213 19.35 8.85 -22.35
C MET A 213 19.66 10.35 -22.43
N VAL A 214 18.75 11.14 -21.92
CA VAL A 214 19.10 12.45 -21.35
C VAL A 214 18.81 12.30 -19.86
N ARG A 215 19.84 12.40 -19.05
CA ARG A 215 19.69 12.44 -17.58
C ARG A 215 18.70 13.57 -17.29
N CYS A 216 17.51 13.22 -16.80
CA CYS A 216 16.62 14.22 -16.23
C CYS A 216 17.37 14.84 -15.06
N ALA A 217 17.87 16.06 -15.25
CA ALA A 217 18.57 16.79 -14.21
C ALA A 217 17.67 16.86 -12.97
N SER A 218 18.13 16.25 -11.89
CA SER A 218 17.66 16.46 -10.54
C SER A 218 18.04 17.87 -10.12
N SER A 219 17.21 18.85 -10.41
CA SER A 219 17.32 20.16 -9.79
C SER A 219 16.37 20.20 -8.59
N GLY A 220 16.99 20.48 -7.42
CA GLY A 220 16.45 20.59 -6.09
C GLY A 220 15.14 21.36 -5.94
#